data_2992d3381df0ab41398eb0476484be50
#
_entry.id   2992d3381df0ab41398eb0476484be50
#
_cell.length_a   1.000
_cell.length_b   1.000
_cell.length_c   1.000
_cell.angle_alpha   90.00
_cell.angle_beta   90.00
_cell.angle_gamma   90.00
#
_symmetry.space_group_name_H-M   'P 1'
#
loop_
_entity.id
_entity.type
_entity.pdbx_description
1 polymer ?
#
loop_
_entity_poly.entity_id
_entity_poly.type
_entity_poly.pdbx_seq_one_letter_code
_entity_poly.pdbx_strand_id
1 'polypeptide(L)'
;DQINVDYTGMGYLFVIFSIGSVLTMIVTPKITQIYPSKQISLLSGLAISILWLLIPFAQSFIIMAILSFIFGICYGLFEVILNVQATSLEKRFKKPMMSGFHAFWSIGLLSGSLLTSLFLEFKISFIINSIIFVIILSPLIFLGSLTIKQNKSDSLSILSIFFNWPLFLVILFILSITAVFLEGGTDSWGSLYMRDYINADGFNIGLAAI
;
A
#
# COMPACT_ATOMS: atom_id res chain seq x y z
N ASP A 1 -2.47 -21.22 6.92
CA ASP A 1 -3.18 -22.38 7.48
C ASP A 1 -3.55 -22.28 8.98
N GLN A 2 -3.23 -21.16 9.66
CA GLN A 2 -3.62 -20.99 11.07
C GLN A 2 -5.04 -20.44 11.23
N ILE A 3 -5.56 -19.77 10.21
CA ILE A 3 -6.92 -19.23 10.19
C ILE A 3 -7.58 -19.75 8.91
N ASN A 4 -8.64 -20.56 9.02
CA ASN A 4 -9.47 -21.00 7.88
C ASN A 4 -10.26 -19.78 7.38
N VAL A 5 -9.65 -18.99 6.51
CA VAL A 5 -10.31 -17.85 5.84
C VAL A 5 -10.63 -18.28 4.42
N ASP A 6 -11.92 -18.31 4.09
CA ASP A 6 -12.40 -18.52 2.73
C ASP A 6 -12.20 -17.28 1.85
N TYR A 7 -12.50 -17.36 0.56
CA TYR A 7 -12.36 -16.23 -0.36
C TYR A 7 -13.22 -15.03 0.04
N THR A 8 -14.38 -15.28 0.63
CA THR A 8 -15.26 -14.22 1.13
C THR A 8 -14.62 -13.48 2.29
N GLY A 9 -14.05 -14.21 3.24
CA GLY A 9 -13.29 -13.65 4.36
C GLY A 9 -12.08 -12.84 3.89
N MET A 10 -11.33 -13.32 2.87
CA MET A 10 -10.25 -12.56 2.26
C MET A 10 -10.75 -11.24 1.66
N GLY A 11 -11.88 -11.28 0.93
CA GLY A 11 -12.52 -10.08 0.39
C GLY A 11 -12.88 -9.08 1.49
N TYR A 12 -13.43 -9.54 2.62
CA TYR A 12 -13.70 -8.66 3.76
C TYR A 12 -12.43 -8.02 4.34
N LEU A 13 -11.32 -8.75 4.43
CA LEU A 13 -10.05 -8.18 4.90
C LEU A 13 -9.54 -7.06 3.97
N PHE A 14 -9.65 -7.23 2.65
CA PHE A 14 -9.31 -6.18 1.69
C PHE A 14 -10.21 -4.96 1.82
N VAL A 15 -11.52 -5.14 2.00
CA VAL A 15 -12.46 -4.04 2.22
C VAL A 15 -12.14 -3.30 3.53
N ILE A 16 -11.86 -4.02 4.61
CA ILE A 16 -11.51 -3.44 5.91
C ILE A 16 -10.21 -2.62 5.83
N PHE A 17 -9.18 -3.16 5.14
CA PHE A 17 -7.94 -2.44 4.84
C PHE A 17 -8.23 -1.16 4.06
N SER A 18 -9.03 -1.25 2.99
CA SER A 18 -9.36 -0.12 2.12
C SER A 18 -10.13 0.97 2.86
N ILE A 19 -11.06 0.60 3.75
CA ILE A 19 -11.78 1.55 4.60
C ILE A 19 -10.80 2.32 5.49
N GLY A 20 -9.88 1.63 6.16
CA GLY A 20 -8.84 2.27 6.98
C GLY A 20 -7.98 3.25 6.17
N SER A 21 -7.55 2.83 4.99
CA SER A 21 -6.73 3.64 4.09
C SER A 21 -7.46 4.89 3.60
N VAL A 22 -8.67 4.73 3.05
CA VAL A 22 -9.46 5.86 2.50
C VAL A 22 -9.82 6.87 3.58
N LEU A 23 -10.30 6.42 4.75
CA LEU A 23 -10.62 7.31 5.87
C LEU A 23 -9.40 8.16 6.26
N THR A 24 -8.24 7.53 6.30
CA THR A 24 -7.01 8.22 6.68
C THR A 24 -6.53 9.17 5.58
N MET A 25 -6.61 8.80 4.32
CA MET A 25 -6.27 9.68 3.20
C MET A 25 -7.08 10.98 3.24
N ILE A 26 -8.37 10.90 3.60
CA ILE A 26 -9.25 12.07 3.72
C ILE A 26 -8.80 13.03 4.85
N VAL A 27 -8.33 12.48 5.98
CA VAL A 27 -7.96 13.30 7.15
C VAL A 27 -6.48 13.72 7.17
N THR A 28 -5.61 13.06 6.39
CA THR A 28 -4.16 13.33 6.35
C THR A 28 -3.82 14.80 6.09
N PRO A 29 -4.48 15.55 5.19
CA PRO A 29 -4.20 16.97 5.00
C PRO A 29 -4.36 17.80 6.27
N LYS A 30 -5.29 17.44 7.17
CA LYS A 30 -5.45 18.11 8.47
C LYS A 30 -4.36 17.68 9.46
N ILE A 31 -4.00 16.41 9.45
CA ILE A 31 -2.94 15.86 10.33
C ILE A 31 -1.59 16.54 10.01
N THR A 32 -1.26 16.73 8.73
CA THR A 32 -0.02 17.38 8.29
C THR A 32 0.09 18.86 8.60
N GLN A 33 -1.02 19.51 8.96
CA GLN A 33 -0.99 20.89 9.48
C GLN A 33 -0.52 20.94 10.94
N ILE A 34 -0.75 19.87 11.70
CA ILE A 34 -0.45 19.78 13.14
C ILE A 34 0.92 19.12 13.35
N TYR A 35 1.18 18.04 12.65
CA TYR A 35 2.39 17.22 12.82
C TYR A 35 3.31 17.30 11.61
N PRO A 36 4.64 17.26 11.82
CA PRO A 36 5.60 17.26 10.71
C PRO A 36 5.45 16.04 9.80
N SER A 37 5.42 16.24 8.48
CA SER A 37 5.32 15.18 7.47
C SER A 37 6.40 14.09 7.65
N LYS A 38 7.61 14.48 8.07
CA LYS A 38 8.71 13.56 8.39
C LYS A 38 8.34 12.60 9.53
N GLN A 39 7.75 13.11 10.62
CA GLN A 39 7.35 12.26 11.75
C GLN A 39 6.22 11.31 11.37
N ILE A 40 5.23 11.80 10.63
CA ILE A 40 4.10 10.98 10.18
C ILE A 40 4.61 9.86 9.27
N SER A 41 5.46 10.18 8.27
CA SER A 41 6.04 9.18 7.38
C SER A 41 6.85 8.13 8.14
N LEU A 42 7.69 8.56 9.09
CA LEU A 42 8.51 7.65 9.88
C LEU A 42 7.64 6.73 10.74
N LEU A 43 6.70 7.30 11.49
CA LEU A 43 5.84 6.51 12.38
C LEU A 43 4.92 5.57 11.62
N SER A 44 4.28 6.03 10.54
CA SER A 44 3.39 5.19 9.72
C SER A 44 4.17 4.09 9.00
N GLY A 45 5.34 4.39 8.43
CA GLY A 45 6.17 3.40 7.76
C GLY A 45 6.74 2.34 8.70
N LEU A 46 7.20 2.73 9.90
CA LEU A 46 7.64 1.76 10.92
C LEU A 46 6.47 0.95 11.47
N ALA A 47 5.30 1.57 11.66
CA ALA A 47 4.09 0.85 12.06
C ALA A 47 3.67 -0.20 11.02
N ILE A 48 3.73 0.12 9.72
CA ILE A 48 3.52 -0.85 8.64
C ILE A 48 4.45 -2.05 8.79
N SER A 49 5.74 -1.81 9.04
CA SER A 49 6.73 -2.88 9.22
C SER A 49 6.41 -3.77 10.43
N ILE A 50 6.01 -3.17 11.56
CA ILE A 50 5.62 -3.91 12.76
C ILE A 50 4.34 -4.70 12.53
N LEU A 51 3.34 -4.10 11.91
CA LEU A 51 2.07 -4.76 11.59
C LEU A 51 2.29 -5.95 10.66
N TRP A 52 3.19 -5.82 9.67
CA TRP A 52 3.55 -6.91 8.78
C TRP A 52 4.14 -8.12 9.54
N LEU A 53 4.96 -7.87 10.57
CA LEU A 53 5.49 -8.92 11.45
C LEU A 53 4.40 -9.58 12.32
N LEU A 54 3.31 -8.88 12.63
CA LEU A 54 2.23 -9.41 13.46
C LEU A 54 1.24 -10.28 12.68
N ILE A 55 1.12 -10.10 11.37
CA ILE A 55 0.20 -10.87 10.51
C ILE A 55 0.36 -12.39 10.68
N PRO A 56 1.60 -12.98 10.66
CA PRO A 56 1.77 -14.42 10.83
C PRO A 56 1.28 -14.97 12.17
N PHE A 57 1.11 -14.12 13.17
CA PHE A 57 0.69 -14.51 14.54
C PHE A 57 -0.81 -14.30 14.78
N ALA A 58 -1.56 -13.82 13.79
CA ALA A 58 -3.01 -13.69 13.91
C ALA A 58 -3.67 -15.07 14.07
N GLN A 59 -4.38 -15.29 15.18
CA GLN A 59 -5.00 -16.57 15.51
C GLN A 59 -6.52 -16.60 15.24
N SER A 60 -7.10 -15.46 14.82
CA SER A 60 -8.52 -15.37 14.51
C SER A 60 -8.78 -14.35 13.42
N PHE A 61 -9.93 -14.51 12.72
CA PHE A 61 -10.37 -13.55 11.73
C PHE A 61 -10.51 -12.13 12.30
N ILE A 62 -10.98 -12.00 13.54
CA ILE A 62 -11.14 -10.69 14.19
C ILE A 62 -9.79 -9.99 14.39
N ILE A 63 -8.77 -10.73 14.85
CA ILE A 63 -7.42 -10.17 15.01
C ILE A 63 -6.87 -9.75 13.64
N MET A 64 -7.03 -10.58 12.62
CA MET A 64 -6.61 -10.27 11.26
C MET A 64 -7.33 -9.02 10.71
N ALA A 65 -8.64 -8.89 10.95
CA ALA A 65 -9.42 -7.72 10.56
C ALA A 65 -8.94 -6.43 11.24
N ILE A 66 -8.66 -6.49 12.54
CA ILE A 66 -8.08 -5.36 13.29
C ILE A 66 -6.71 -4.97 12.74
N LEU A 67 -5.83 -5.95 12.51
CA LEU A 67 -4.52 -5.71 11.91
C LEU A 67 -4.65 -5.10 10.51
N SER A 68 -5.54 -5.62 9.67
CA SER A 68 -5.80 -5.09 8.31
C SER A 68 -6.30 -3.65 8.36
N PHE A 69 -7.20 -3.32 9.28
CA PHE A 69 -7.72 -1.96 9.45
C PHE A 69 -6.61 -0.97 9.85
N ILE A 70 -5.82 -1.33 10.88
CA ILE A 70 -4.71 -0.49 11.36
C ILE A 70 -3.63 -0.37 10.28
N PHE A 71 -3.35 -1.46 9.56
CA PHE A 71 -2.43 -1.44 8.44
C PHE A 71 -2.90 -0.47 7.34
N GLY A 72 -4.20 -0.50 6.99
CA GLY A 72 -4.81 0.44 6.06
C GLY A 72 -4.65 1.90 6.50
N ILE A 73 -4.88 2.20 7.79
CA ILE A 73 -4.65 3.53 8.36
C ILE A 73 -3.21 3.99 8.15
N CYS A 74 -2.24 3.16 8.53
CA CYS A 74 -0.81 3.49 8.40
C CYS A 74 -0.40 3.64 6.92
N TYR A 75 -0.91 2.76 6.06
CA TYR A 75 -0.67 2.82 4.62
C TYR A 75 -1.21 4.12 4.01
N GLY A 76 -2.46 4.49 4.32
CA GLY A 76 -3.05 5.73 3.83
C GLY A 76 -2.29 6.99 4.25
N LEU A 77 -1.80 7.05 5.50
CA LEU A 77 -0.93 8.13 5.96
C LEU A 77 0.37 8.20 5.16
N PHE A 78 1.03 7.05 5.02
CA PHE A 78 2.32 6.96 4.34
C PHE A 78 2.21 7.36 2.87
N GLU A 79 1.22 6.81 2.17
CA GLU A 79 0.95 7.03 0.76
C GLU A 79 0.70 8.52 0.45
N VAL A 80 -0.18 9.18 1.20
CA VAL A 80 -0.47 10.61 0.98
C VAL A 80 0.79 11.46 1.16
N ILE A 81 1.61 11.16 2.18
CA ILE A 81 2.83 11.94 2.42
C ILE A 81 3.84 11.76 1.28
N LEU A 82 4.01 10.54 0.77
CA LEU A 82 4.90 10.30 -0.37
C LEU A 82 4.43 11.04 -1.62
N ASN A 83 3.13 11.02 -1.93
CA ASN A 83 2.55 11.73 -3.07
C ASN A 83 2.68 13.25 -2.94
N VAL A 84 2.48 13.81 -1.74
CA VAL A 84 2.70 15.24 -1.47
C VAL A 84 4.17 15.61 -1.65
N GLN A 85 5.12 14.76 -1.21
CA GLN A 85 6.54 14.98 -1.43
C GLN A 85 6.90 14.91 -2.92
N ALA A 86 6.37 13.93 -3.66
CA ALA A 86 6.59 13.80 -5.10
C ALA A 86 6.13 15.07 -5.85
N THR A 87 4.91 15.53 -5.58
CA THR A 87 4.36 16.77 -6.16
C THR A 87 5.21 18.00 -5.80
N SER A 88 5.70 18.07 -4.56
CA SER A 88 6.58 19.16 -4.12
C SER A 88 7.91 19.16 -4.87
N LEU A 89 8.48 17.98 -5.15
CA LEU A 89 9.70 17.86 -5.93
C LEU A 89 9.48 18.27 -7.39
N GLU A 90 8.37 17.89 -8.01
CA GLU A 90 8.00 18.34 -9.35
C GLU A 90 7.95 19.88 -9.45
N LYS A 91 7.26 20.52 -8.50
CA LYS A 91 7.20 21.98 -8.43
C LYS A 91 8.58 22.61 -8.27
N ARG A 92 9.43 22.03 -7.42
CA ARG A 92 10.78 22.55 -7.14
C ARG A 92 11.71 22.41 -8.34
N PHE A 93 11.71 21.26 -9.01
CA PHE A 93 12.60 20.99 -10.14
C PHE A 93 11.99 21.39 -11.48
N LYS A 94 10.71 21.83 -11.49
CA LYS A 94 9.97 22.22 -12.71
C LYS A 94 10.01 21.13 -13.80
N LYS A 95 9.97 19.86 -13.39
CA LYS A 95 10.02 18.68 -14.27
C LYS A 95 8.97 17.66 -13.82
N PRO A 96 8.26 17.00 -14.74
CA PRO A 96 7.37 15.90 -14.40
C PRO A 96 8.19 14.73 -13.86
N MET A 97 7.96 14.31 -12.63
CA MET A 97 8.69 13.23 -11.94
C MET A 97 7.76 12.13 -11.43
N MET A 98 6.46 12.37 -11.37
CA MET A 98 5.48 11.45 -10.81
C MET A 98 5.53 10.07 -11.49
N SER A 99 5.61 10.02 -12.82
CA SER A 99 5.76 8.76 -13.56
C SER A 99 7.02 7.98 -13.16
N GLY A 100 8.12 8.68 -12.85
CA GLY A 100 9.33 8.05 -12.32
C GLY A 100 9.12 7.41 -10.96
N PHE A 101 8.39 8.09 -10.05
CA PHE A 101 8.06 7.52 -8.74
C PHE A 101 7.17 6.28 -8.87
N HIS A 102 6.17 6.30 -9.76
CA HIS A 102 5.36 5.12 -10.05
C HIS A 102 6.17 3.98 -10.69
N ALA A 103 7.15 4.28 -11.53
CA ALA A 103 8.07 3.27 -12.06
C ALA A 103 8.89 2.59 -10.94
N PHE A 104 9.37 3.37 -9.94
CA PHE A 104 10.03 2.80 -8.77
C PHE A 104 9.09 1.95 -7.91
N TRP A 105 7.82 2.35 -7.79
CA TRP A 105 6.80 1.53 -7.14
C TRP A 105 6.64 0.18 -7.85
N SER A 106 6.53 0.18 -9.17
CA SER A 106 6.44 -1.05 -9.98
C SER A 106 7.69 -1.93 -9.86
N ILE A 107 8.90 -1.33 -9.80
CA ILE A 107 10.15 -2.07 -9.54
C ILE A 107 10.12 -2.70 -8.14
N GLY A 108 9.57 -1.99 -7.16
CA GLY A 108 9.36 -2.52 -5.81
C GLY A 108 8.44 -3.73 -5.79
N LEU A 109 7.30 -3.64 -6.49
CA LEU A 109 6.33 -4.74 -6.65
C LEU A 109 7.00 -5.95 -7.33
N LEU A 110 7.66 -5.76 -8.46
CA LEU A 110 8.41 -6.80 -9.17
C LEU A 110 9.45 -7.48 -8.27
N SER A 111 10.26 -6.68 -7.55
CA SER A 111 11.30 -7.22 -6.66
C SER A 111 10.71 -8.00 -5.49
N GLY A 112 9.63 -7.50 -4.90
CA GLY A 112 8.90 -8.16 -3.82
C GLY A 112 8.28 -9.49 -4.26
N SER A 113 7.64 -9.50 -5.43
CA SER A 113 7.04 -10.70 -6.02
C SER A 113 8.09 -11.76 -6.35
N LEU A 114 9.21 -11.37 -6.98
CA LEU A 114 10.31 -12.30 -7.24
C LEU A 114 10.90 -12.88 -5.96
N LEU A 115 11.11 -12.07 -4.94
CA LEU A 115 11.63 -12.54 -3.66
C LEU A 115 10.64 -13.50 -2.98
N THR A 116 9.34 -13.17 -2.99
CA THR A 116 8.30 -14.06 -2.47
C THR A 116 8.21 -15.36 -3.26
N SER A 117 8.35 -15.33 -4.59
CA SER A 117 8.40 -16.53 -5.44
C SER A 117 9.53 -17.47 -5.03
N LEU A 118 10.73 -16.92 -4.80
CA LEU A 118 11.88 -17.70 -4.30
C LEU A 118 11.59 -18.28 -2.91
N PHE A 119 10.96 -17.53 -2.02
CA PHE A 119 10.61 -18.04 -0.69
C PHE A 119 9.59 -19.18 -0.76
N LEU A 120 8.62 -19.10 -1.65
CA LEU A 120 7.66 -20.18 -1.89
C LEU A 120 8.34 -21.42 -2.47
N GLU A 121 9.21 -21.25 -3.44
CA GLU A 121 9.99 -22.34 -4.06
C GLU A 121 10.85 -23.08 -3.04
N PHE A 122 11.57 -22.35 -2.20
CA PHE A 122 12.42 -22.92 -1.15
C PHE A 122 11.63 -23.29 0.12
N LYS A 123 10.29 -23.19 0.10
CA LYS A 123 9.41 -23.52 1.24
C LYS A 123 9.78 -22.75 2.53
N ILE A 124 10.27 -21.53 2.38
CA ILE A 124 10.59 -20.65 3.51
C ILE A 124 9.28 -20.25 4.20
N SER A 125 9.25 -20.37 5.52
CA SER A 125 8.05 -20.05 6.29
C SER A 125 7.68 -18.56 6.15
N PHE A 126 6.37 -18.26 6.24
CA PHE A 126 5.87 -16.89 6.15
C PHE A 126 6.45 -15.97 7.23
N ILE A 127 6.75 -16.50 8.42
CA ILE A 127 7.41 -15.75 9.50
C ILE A 127 8.80 -15.30 9.07
N ILE A 128 9.63 -16.20 8.53
CA ILE A 128 10.99 -15.88 8.07
C ILE A 128 10.92 -14.87 6.92
N ASN A 129 10.01 -15.07 5.97
CA ASN A 129 9.74 -14.12 4.89
C ASN A 129 9.45 -12.72 5.46
N SER A 130 8.50 -12.61 6.39
CA SER A 130 8.13 -11.35 7.02
C SER A 130 9.30 -10.67 7.73
N ILE A 131 10.12 -11.43 8.44
CA ILE A 131 11.34 -10.91 9.12
C ILE A 131 12.33 -10.34 8.10
N ILE A 132 12.61 -11.08 7.02
CA ILE A 132 13.54 -10.64 5.97
C ILE A 132 13.06 -9.33 5.34
N PHE A 133 11.77 -9.23 4.96
CA PHE A 133 11.21 -8.01 4.41
C PHE A 133 11.36 -6.83 5.38
N VAL A 134 11.08 -7.02 6.65
CA VAL A 134 11.19 -5.94 7.64
C VAL A 134 12.64 -5.52 7.86
N ILE A 135 13.58 -6.45 7.91
CA ILE A 135 15.02 -6.12 8.03
C ILE A 135 15.50 -5.30 6.82
N ILE A 136 15.01 -5.59 5.62
CA ILE A 136 15.39 -4.85 4.41
C ILE A 136 14.67 -3.50 4.35
N LEU A 137 13.35 -3.47 4.60
CA LEU A 137 12.54 -2.28 4.34
C LEU A 137 12.60 -1.24 5.46
N SER A 138 12.71 -1.66 6.74
CA SER A 138 12.71 -0.69 7.85
C SER A 138 13.86 0.32 7.79
N PRO A 139 15.11 -0.06 7.47
CA PRO A 139 16.18 0.91 7.29
C PRO A 139 15.93 1.86 6.11
N LEU A 140 15.36 1.36 5.01
CA LEU A 140 15.03 2.18 3.84
C LEU A 140 13.93 3.19 4.17
N ILE A 141 12.88 2.77 4.88
CA ILE A 141 11.81 3.63 5.38
C ILE A 141 12.40 4.69 6.33
N PHE A 142 13.24 4.29 7.27
CA PHE A 142 13.88 5.20 8.21
C PHE A 142 14.71 6.25 7.48
N LEU A 143 15.66 5.84 6.65
CA LEU A 143 16.52 6.75 5.88
C LEU A 143 15.73 7.64 4.93
N GLY A 144 14.76 7.06 4.21
CA GLY A 144 13.87 7.81 3.31
C GLY A 144 13.07 8.87 4.06
N SER A 145 12.48 8.52 5.20
CA SER A 145 11.71 9.46 6.02
C SER A 145 12.56 10.62 6.56
N LEU A 146 13.86 10.41 6.80
CA LEU A 146 14.77 11.49 7.22
C LEU A 146 14.93 12.59 6.16
N THR A 147 14.74 12.27 4.89
CA THR A 147 14.89 13.22 3.76
C THR A 147 13.61 14.02 3.49
N ILE A 148 12.47 13.60 4.06
CA ILE A 148 11.18 14.26 3.87
C ILE A 148 11.20 15.67 4.43
N LYS A 149 10.75 16.64 3.60
CA LYS A 149 10.61 18.04 3.99
C LYS A 149 9.19 18.33 4.46
N GLN A 150 9.08 19.29 5.40
CA GLN A 150 7.79 19.78 5.82
C GLN A 150 7.12 20.53 4.67
N ASN A 151 6.00 20.02 4.20
CA ASN A 151 5.12 20.69 3.27
C ASN A 151 3.82 20.99 4.01
N LYS A 152 3.50 22.29 4.15
CA LYS A 152 2.16 22.67 4.62
C LYS A 152 1.21 22.39 3.46
N SER A 153 0.21 21.56 3.69
CA SER A 153 -0.88 21.37 2.74
C SER A 153 -1.74 22.63 2.77
N ASP A 154 -1.98 23.22 1.60
CA ASP A 154 -3.03 24.23 1.48
C ASP A 154 -4.35 23.55 1.83
N SER A 155 -5.12 24.16 2.73
CA SER A 155 -6.41 23.65 3.16
C SER A 155 -7.45 23.79 2.04
N LEU A 156 -7.40 22.90 1.08
CA LEU A 156 -8.50 22.76 0.12
C LEU A 156 -9.67 22.10 0.85
N SER A 157 -10.82 22.73 0.82
CA SER A 157 -12.06 22.10 1.28
C SER A 157 -12.33 20.88 0.41
N ILE A 158 -12.34 19.69 1.00
CA ILE A 158 -12.63 18.42 0.30
C ILE A 158 -13.95 18.51 -0.46
N LEU A 159 -14.95 19.19 0.11
CA LEU A 159 -16.26 19.39 -0.51
C LEU A 159 -16.20 20.25 -1.77
N SER A 160 -15.28 21.22 -1.87
CA SER A 160 -15.14 22.05 -3.08
C SER A 160 -14.55 21.29 -4.27
N ILE A 161 -13.86 20.18 -4.02
CA ILE A 161 -13.25 19.37 -5.07
C ILE A 161 -14.31 18.59 -5.86
N PHE A 162 -15.41 18.16 -5.21
CA PHE A 162 -16.46 17.35 -5.84
C PHE A 162 -17.53 18.18 -6.56
N PHE A 163 -17.61 19.48 -6.33
CA PHE A 163 -18.59 20.35 -6.98
C PHE A 163 -17.95 21.05 -8.17
N ASN A 164 -18.57 20.94 -9.34
CA ASN A 164 -18.17 21.57 -10.63
C ASN A 164 -16.99 20.90 -11.37
N TRP A 165 -16.96 19.57 -11.41
CA TRP A 165 -16.01 18.90 -12.29
C TRP A 165 -16.41 19.07 -13.76
N PRO A 166 -15.53 19.56 -14.64
CA PRO A 166 -15.77 19.53 -16.08
C PRO A 166 -15.85 18.07 -16.54
N LEU A 167 -16.67 17.83 -17.57
CA LEU A 167 -16.93 16.47 -18.11
C LEU A 167 -15.63 15.69 -18.35
N PHE A 168 -14.58 16.35 -18.82
CA PHE A 168 -13.26 15.74 -19.02
C PHE A 168 -12.70 15.10 -17.75
N LEU A 169 -12.79 15.75 -16.60
CA LEU A 169 -12.33 15.17 -15.32
C LEU A 169 -13.19 13.99 -14.88
N VAL A 170 -14.50 14.04 -15.14
CA VAL A 170 -15.40 12.91 -14.84
C VAL A 170 -15.02 11.69 -15.69
N ILE A 171 -14.74 11.88 -16.98
CA ILE A 171 -14.30 10.80 -17.87
C ILE A 171 -12.97 10.21 -17.39
N LEU A 172 -11.98 11.06 -17.05
CA LEU A 172 -10.70 10.60 -16.52
C LEU A 172 -10.88 9.83 -15.20
N PHE A 173 -11.77 10.28 -14.32
CA PHE A 173 -12.08 9.60 -13.07
C PHE A 173 -12.64 8.19 -13.30
N ILE A 174 -13.59 8.06 -14.23
CA ILE A 174 -14.19 6.76 -14.61
C ILE A 174 -13.11 5.82 -15.18
N LEU A 175 -12.28 6.33 -16.09
CA LEU A 175 -11.16 5.56 -16.66
C LEU A 175 -10.17 5.11 -15.57
N SER A 176 -9.84 6.00 -14.64
CA SER A 176 -8.95 5.69 -13.53
C SER A 176 -9.52 4.62 -12.60
N ILE A 177 -10.83 4.69 -12.27
CA ILE A 177 -11.50 3.65 -11.47
C ILE A 177 -11.41 2.30 -12.19
N THR A 178 -11.67 2.26 -13.51
CA THR A 178 -11.61 1.02 -14.27
C THR A 178 -10.21 0.42 -14.28
N ALA A 179 -9.18 1.25 -14.48
CA ALA A 179 -7.78 0.81 -14.47
C ALA A 179 -7.38 0.26 -13.09
N VAL A 180 -7.66 1.01 -12.02
CA VAL A 180 -7.33 0.60 -10.64
C VAL A 180 -8.12 -0.65 -10.22
N PHE A 181 -9.36 -0.81 -10.69
CA PHE A 181 -10.16 -2.02 -10.42
C PHE A 181 -9.51 -3.26 -11.04
N LEU A 182 -9.04 -3.17 -12.29
CA LEU A 182 -8.35 -4.28 -12.96
C LEU A 182 -7.00 -4.59 -12.28
N GLU A 183 -6.20 -3.57 -12.02
CA GLU A 183 -4.91 -3.70 -11.34
C GLU A 183 -5.07 -4.30 -9.95
N GLY A 184 -5.91 -3.70 -9.10
CA GLY A 184 -6.15 -4.19 -7.73
C GLY A 184 -6.77 -5.58 -7.69
N GLY A 185 -7.62 -5.94 -8.66
CA GLY A 185 -8.14 -7.29 -8.81
C GLY A 185 -7.03 -8.30 -9.10
N THR A 186 -6.14 -7.98 -10.04
CA THR A 186 -5.01 -8.85 -10.38
C THR A 186 -4.05 -9.00 -9.21
N ASP A 187 -3.64 -7.90 -8.58
CA ASP A 187 -2.69 -7.91 -7.46
C ASP A 187 -3.24 -8.67 -6.25
N SER A 188 -4.54 -8.52 -5.96
CA SER A 188 -5.14 -9.13 -4.78
C SER A 188 -5.47 -10.61 -4.97
N TRP A 189 -5.88 -11.01 -6.17
CA TRP A 189 -6.43 -12.36 -6.44
C TRP A 189 -5.56 -13.22 -7.34
N GLY A 190 -4.59 -12.64 -8.05
CA GLY A 190 -3.75 -13.34 -9.03
C GLY A 190 -3.03 -14.55 -8.43
N SER A 191 -2.39 -14.39 -7.28
CA SER A 191 -1.67 -15.49 -6.60
C SER A 191 -2.61 -16.61 -6.14
N LEU A 192 -3.82 -16.27 -5.67
CA LEU A 192 -4.84 -17.25 -5.30
C LEU A 192 -5.36 -18.00 -6.52
N TYR A 193 -5.60 -17.29 -7.62
CA TYR A 193 -6.02 -17.89 -8.89
C TYR A 193 -4.97 -18.88 -9.42
N MET A 194 -3.71 -18.50 -9.42
CA MET A 194 -2.61 -19.38 -9.84
C MET A 194 -2.51 -20.62 -8.97
N ARG A 195 -2.66 -20.49 -7.65
CA ARG A 195 -2.60 -21.62 -6.73
C ARG A 195 -3.78 -22.56 -6.89
N ASP A 196 -5.02 -22.03 -6.89
CA ASP A 196 -6.23 -22.81 -6.69
C ASP A 196 -6.90 -23.27 -7.99
N TYR A 197 -6.73 -22.55 -9.10
CA TYR A 197 -7.29 -22.88 -10.41
C TYR A 197 -6.25 -23.43 -11.40
N ILE A 198 -5.07 -22.82 -11.42
CA ILE A 198 -4.00 -23.24 -12.34
C ILE A 198 -3.19 -24.39 -11.73
N ASN A 199 -3.24 -24.57 -10.40
CA ASN A 199 -2.39 -25.51 -9.64
C ASN A 199 -0.90 -25.25 -9.92
N ALA A 200 -0.51 -23.99 -10.00
CA ALA A 200 0.86 -23.57 -10.24
C ALA A 200 1.77 -23.97 -9.07
N ASP A 201 3.05 -24.16 -9.36
CA ASP A 201 4.08 -24.38 -8.34
C ASP A 201 4.40 -23.10 -7.54
N GLY A 202 5.19 -23.25 -6.47
CA GLY A 202 5.47 -22.18 -5.55
C GLY A 202 6.06 -20.94 -6.19
N PHE A 203 6.99 -21.09 -7.15
CA PHE A 203 7.61 -19.97 -7.85
C PHE A 203 6.61 -19.20 -8.70
N ASN A 204 5.81 -19.90 -9.48
CA ASN A 204 4.82 -19.30 -10.39
C ASN A 204 3.67 -18.60 -9.64
N ILE A 205 3.30 -19.08 -8.45
CA ILE A 205 2.29 -18.41 -7.59
C ILE A 205 2.76 -16.99 -7.25
N GLY A 206 4.02 -16.82 -6.87
CA GLY A 206 4.56 -15.51 -6.49
C GLY A 206 4.67 -14.56 -7.69
N LEU A 207 4.89 -15.07 -8.91
CA LEU A 207 4.94 -14.24 -10.13
C LEU A 207 3.58 -13.69 -10.56
N ALA A 208 2.48 -14.20 -10.01
CA ALA A 208 1.13 -13.78 -10.42
C ALA A 208 0.79 -12.31 -10.07
N ALA A 209 1.63 -11.63 -9.28
CA ALA A 209 1.48 -10.22 -8.95
C ALA A 209 2.33 -9.29 -9.87
N ILE A 210 2.87 -9.81 -10.96
CA ILE A 210 3.67 -9.11 -11.96
C ILE A 210 2.92 -9.03 -13.28
#